data_fe0fb1339c2fcb232ff35bf563127c12
#
_entry.id   fe0fb1339c2fcb232ff35bf563127c12
#
_cell.length_a   1.000
_cell.length_b   1.000
_cell.length_c   1.000
_cell.angle_alpha   90.00
_cell.angle_beta   90.00
_cell.angle_gamma   90.00
#
_symmetry.space_group_name_H-M   'P 1'
#
loop_
_entity.id
_entity.type
_entity.pdbx_description
1 polymer ?
#
loop_
_entity_poly.entity_id
_entity_poly.type
_entity_poly.pdbx_seq_one_letter_code
_entity_poly.pdbx_strand_id
1 'polypeptide(L)'
;MNLAKIMGLGINDIKKQITEQKKGATINRAIVHQQRIKFHAETFVAPYISQPLTDFLNFVSNLIPDDKFKIFKTLFRYPVKTNEVTGICFDKLSRIFDGRNPAFNYQFMESEQRDDWEYYRQNVLREPEIWSSKGWEYFKTEINSVLIVDLPTEQDAADKYPRPYFYWLPIEQVITFDADPVTGVMRWIIFKQDDKRIAVIDDERYRVFTEKDGNIGDLLIDSPHDLGYTPARFFWNEAISLREPDVKASPLTEQLESMDWYLFYHISKRHLDMYGSYPIYSGYEQSCDFSNAENGDYCDGGFLKDKQGRYKLDQAGILERCPKCGDKRIAGVGSFVEIPVPDGDKQPDLRNPVQMLTVDRNSLDYNVAEEERLRNNIIT
;
A
#
# COMPACT_ATOMS: atom_id res chain seq x y z
N MET A 1 42.14 -22.48 0.24
CA MET A 1 41.14 -21.89 1.11
C MET A 1 40.14 -23.00 1.40
N ASN A 2 40.17 -23.60 2.60
CA ASN A 2 39.29 -24.71 2.96
C ASN A 2 37.86 -24.15 3.04
N LEU A 3 37.04 -24.42 2.04
CA LEU A 3 35.60 -24.37 2.16
C LEU A 3 35.20 -25.40 3.21
N ALA A 4 34.99 -24.96 4.44
CA ALA A 4 34.33 -25.79 5.43
C ALA A 4 33.00 -26.24 4.81
N LYS A 5 32.87 -27.53 4.55
CA LYS A 5 31.65 -28.17 4.09
C LYS A 5 30.57 -27.78 5.08
N ILE A 6 29.65 -26.90 4.66
CA ILE A 6 28.54 -26.49 5.49
C ILE A 6 27.66 -27.74 5.57
N MET A 7 27.71 -28.43 6.69
CA MET A 7 26.81 -29.56 6.96
C MET A 7 25.39 -29.03 7.05
N GLY A 8 24.45 -29.69 6.40
CA GLY A 8 23.03 -29.33 6.45
C GLY A 8 22.52 -29.12 7.88
N LEU A 9 21.50 -28.30 8.07
CA LEU A 9 20.98 -27.93 9.37
C LEU A 9 20.46 -29.14 10.15
N GLY A 10 20.99 -29.38 11.38
CA GLY A 10 20.42 -30.36 12.30
C GLY A 10 19.01 -29.95 12.82
N ILE A 11 18.19 -30.91 13.22
CA ILE A 11 16.83 -30.65 13.74
C ILE A 11 16.86 -29.69 14.94
N ASN A 12 17.84 -29.83 15.82
CA ASN A 12 18.00 -28.93 16.98
C ASN A 12 18.40 -27.51 16.54
N ASP A 13 19.20 -27.39 15.49
CA ASP A 13 19.58 -26.10 14.94
C ASP A 13 18.36 -25.40 14.31
N ILE A 14 17.52 -26.13 13.58
CA ILE A 14 16.27 -25.61 13.01
C ILE A 14 15.37 -25.05 14.13
N LYS A 15 15.13 -25.83 15.20
CA LYS A 15 14.34 -25.38 16.34
C LYS A 15 14.89 -24.11 16.98
N LYS A 16 16.20 -24.05 17.13
CA LYS A 16 16.91 -22.88 17.66
C LYS A 16 16.73 -21.65 16.77
N GLN A 17 16.90 -21.80 15.44
CA GLN A 17 16.74 -20.67 14.50
C GLN A 17 15.32 -20.12 14.48
N ILE A 18 14.30 -20.98 14.57
CA ILE A 18 12.89 -20.56 14.66
C ILE A 18 12.65 -19.80 15.98
N THR A 19 13.21 -20.27 17.10
CA THR A 19 13.03 -19.62 18.40
C THR A 19 13.76 -18.28 18.49
N GLU A 20 14.99 -18.21 17.98
CA GLU A 20 15.82 -17.00 18.05
C GLU A 20 15.35 -15.91 17.09
N GLN A 21 14.74 -16.26 15.98
CA GLN A 21 14.24 -15.36 14.91
C GLN A 21 15.18 -14.19 14.57
N LYS A 22 16.45 -14.49 14.40
CA LYS A 22 17.50 -13.46 14.19
C LYS A 22 17.20 -12.49 13.02
N LYS A 23 16.45 -12.95 12.04
CA LYS A 23 16.02 -12.15 10.88
C LYS A 23 14.62 -11.54 11.05
N GLY A 24 13.95 -11.73 12.17
CA GLY A 24 12.57 -11.28 12.37
C GLY A 24 12.38 -9.78 12.15
N ALA A 25 13.29 -8.93 12.65
CA ALA A 25 13.24 -7.49 12.42
C ALA A 25 13.44 -7.12 10.94
N THR A 26 14.32 -7.82 10.22
CA THR A 26 14.57 -7.61 8.79
C THR A 26 13.36 -8.02 7.96
N ILE A 27 12.79 -9.20 8.25
CA ILE A 27 11.58 -9.71 7.59
C ILE A 27 10.42 -8.74 7.81
N ASN A 28 10.22 -8.27 9.04
CA ASN A 28 9.15 -7.31 9.34
C ASN A 28 9.33 -6.00 8.55
N ARG A 29 10.55 -5.47 8.42
CA ARG A 29 10.82 -4.29 7.58
C ARG A 29 10.52 -4.55 6.11
N ALA A 30 10.89 -5.73 5.59
CA ALA A 30 10.59 -6.13 4.22
C ALA A 30 9.08 -6.21 3.98
N ILE A 31 8.32 -6.77 4.93
CA ILE A 31 6.86 -6.83 4.90
C ILE A 31 6.26 -5.42 4.87
N VAL A 32 6.65 -4.56 5.82
CA VAL A 32 6.13 -3.18 5.90
C VAL A 32 6.42 -2.41 4.61
N HIS A 33 7.66 -2.52 4.09
CA HIS A 33 8.03 -1.88 2.84
C HIS A 33 7.18 -2.37 1.66
N GLN A 34 7.01 -3.68 1.53
CA GLN A 34 6.21 -4.30 0.47
C GLN A 34 4.73 -3.91 0.56
N GLN A 35 4.17 -3.88 1.76
CA GLN A 35 2.80 -3.44 1.99
C GLN A 35 2.58 -1.98 1.59
N ARG A 36 3.58 -1.12 1.81
CA ARG A 36 3.52 0.29 1.38
C ARG A 36 3.54 0.42 -0.16
N ILE A 37 4.33 -0.41 -0.85
CA ILE A 37 4.30 -0.50 -2.32
C ILE A 37 2.93 -0.94 -2.81
N LYS A 38 2.38 -2.02 -2.23
CA LYS A 38 1.05 -2.54 -2.56
C LYS A 38 -0.05 -1.51 -2.35
N PHE A 39 0.03 -0.71 -1.29
CA PHE A 39 -0.94 0.36 -1.02
C PHE A 39 -1.08 1.33 -2.20
N HIS A 40 0.04 1.71 -2.82
CA HIS A 40 0.05 2.63 -3.96
C HIS A 40 -0.18 1.96 -5.32
N ALA A 41 0.13 0.68 -5.47
CA ALA A 41 0.19 0.00 -6.76
C ALA A 41 -0.96 -0.98 -7.03
N GLU A 42 -1.65 -1.48 -6.00
CA GLU A 42 -2.70 -2.47 -6.19
C GLU A 42 -4.10 -1.86 -6.32
N THR A 43 -4.97 -2.60 -7.01
CA THR A 43 -6.37 -2.20 -7.24
C THR A 43 -7.34 -2.80 -6.23
N PHE A 44 -6.93 -3.84 -5.49
CA PHE A 44 -7.77 -4.54 -4.53
C PHE A 44 -7.43 -4.17 -3.09
N VAL A 45 -8.47 -3.99 -2.28
CA VAL A 45 -8.33 -3.84 -0.83
C VAL A 45 -8.10 -5.22 -0.23
N ALA A 46 -6.86 -5.51 0.11
CA ALA A 46 -6.53 -6.72 0.84
C ALA A 46 -6.27 -6.42 2.33
N PRO A 47 -6.41 -7.40 3.24
CA PRO A 47 -6.20 -7.18 4.67
C PRO A 47 -4.85 -6.57 5.03
N TYR A 48 -3.81 -6.83 4.24
CA TYR A 48 -2.46 -6.30 4.46
C TYR A 48 -2.31 -4.80 4.13
N ILE A 49 -3.30 -4.16 3.48
CA ILE A 49 -3.29 -2.71 3.20
C ILE A 49 -3.75 -1.89 4.40
N SER A 50 -4.33 -2.52 5.41
CA SER A 50 -4.88 -1.83 6.58
C SER A 50 -3.82 -0.99 7.33
N GLN A 51 -2.61 -1.51 7.48
CA GLN A 51 -1.53 -0.80 8.17
C GLN A 51 -1.02 0.40 7.37
N PRO A 52 -0.62 0.29 6.07
CA PRO A 52 -0.22 1.44 5.26
C PRO A 52 -1.31 2.51 5.15
N LEU A 53 -2.58 2.12 5.06
CA LEU A 53 -3.70 3.06 5.08
C LEU A 53 -3.77 3.81 6.42
N THR A 54 -3.60 3.10 7.54
CA THR A 54 -3.58 3.71 8.87
C THR A 54 -2.40 4.69 9.00
N ASP A 55 -1.23 4.32 8.54
CA ASP A 55 -0.03 5.16 8.57
C ASP A 55 -0.21 6.43 7.73
N PHE A 56 -0.77 6.30 6.52
CA PHE A 56 -1.10 7.44 5.68
C PHE A 56 -2.15 8.36 6.33
N LEU A 57 -3.22 7.81 6.92
CA LEU A 57 -4.23 8.61 7.60
C LEU A 57 -3.68 9.29 8.85
N ASN A 58 -2.77 8.65 9.60
CA ASN A 58 -2.07 9.26 10.71
C ASN A 58 -1.16 10.41 10.26
N PHE A 59 -0.44 10.22 9.15
CA PHE A 59 0.34 11.30 8.53
C PHE A 59 -0.55 12.50 8.23
N VAL A 60 -1.68 12.31 7.57
CA VAL A 60 -2.62 13.39 7.23
C VAL A 60 -3.22 14.04 8.48
N SER A 61 -3.60 13.26 9.50
CA SER A 61 -4.18 13.80 10.74
C SER A 61 -3.26 14.73 11.51
N ASN A 62 -1.94 14.55 11.34
CA ASN A 62 -0.94 15.45 11.93
C ASN A 62 -0.74 16.76 11.15
N LEU A 63 -1.24 16.83 9.90
CA LEU A 63 -1.08 17.99 9.03
C LEU A 63 -2.28 18.94 9.05
N ILE A 64 -3.47 18.41 9.27
CA ILE A 64 -4.71 19.19 9.15
C ILE A 64 -5.58 19.07 10.40
N PRO A 65 -6.42 20.11 10.71
CA PRO A 65 -7.35 20.07 11.84
C PRO A 65 -8.37 18.93 11.76
N ASP A 66 -8.87 18.48 12.92
CA ASP A 66 -9.76 17.31 13.04
C ASP A 66 -11.04 17.42 12.21
N ASP A 67 -11.63 18.60 12.11
CA ASP A 67 -12.85 18.83 11.31
C ASP A 67 -12.56 18.63 9.81
N LYS A 68 -11.43 19.09 9.35
CA LYS A 68 -10.97 18.90 7.96
C LYS A 68 -10.56 17.45 7.69
N PHE A 69 -9.93 16.81 8.67
CA PHE A 69 -9.59 15.40 8.57
C PHE A 69 -10.82 14.48 8.43
N LYS A 70 -11.92 14.79 9.12
CA LYS A 70 -13.19 14.07 8.93
C LYS A 70 -13.68 14.15 7.48
N ILE A 71 -13.62 15.34 6.87
CA ILE A 71 -14.01 15.53 5.46
C ILE A 71 -13.03 14.77 4.55
N PHE A 72 -11.72 14.91 4.79
CA PHE A 72 -10.68 14.19 4.04
C PHE A 72 -10.95 12.69 3.98
N LYS A 73 -11.27 12.06 5.13
CA LYS A 73 -11.63 10.63 5.19
C LYS A 73 -12.87 10.28 4.37
N THR A 74 -13.86 11.16 4.31
CA THR A 74 -15.06 10.90 3.48
C THR A 74 -14.79 11.00 1.98
N LEU A 75 -13.77 11.75 1.58
CA LEU A 75 -13.35 11.88 0.17
C LEU A 75 -12.37 10.80 -0.26
N PHE A 76 -11.71 10.14 0.69
CA PHE A 76 -10.81 9.05 0.41
C PHE A 76 -11.55 7.89 -0.28
N ARG A 77 -10.95 7.36 -1.33
CA ARG A 77 -11.47 6.21 -2.09
C ARG A 77 -10.33 5.27 -2.44
N TYR A 78 -10.64 3.99 -2.46
CA TYR A 78 -9.75 2.95 -2.91
C TYR A 78 -10.28 2.33 -4.22
N PRO A 79 -9.47 1.99 -5.22
CA PRO A 79 -8.01 2.13 -5.24
C PRO A 79 -7.57 3.58 -5.16
N VAL A 80 -6.40 3.81 -4.55
CA VAL A 80 -5.84 5.15 -4.41
C VAL A 80 -5.41 5.72 -5.75
N LYS A 81 -5.43 7.04 -5.90
CA LYS A 81 -5.13 7.70 -7.18
C LYS A 81 -3.70 7.43 -7.67
N THR A 82 -2.78 7.15 -6.78
CA THR A 82 -1.40 6.77 -7.10
C THR A 82 -1.32 5.50 -7.95
N ASN A 83 -2.31 4.61 -7.88
CA ASN A 83 -2.36 3.39 -8.69
C ASN A 83 -2.28 3.67 -10.21
N GLU A 84 -2.91 4.72 -10.69
CA GLU A 84 -2.81 5.11 -12.10
C GLU A 84 -1.38 5.55 -12.47
N VAL A 85 -0.71 6.25 -11.56
CA VAL A 85 0.66 6.75 -11.78
C VAL A 85 1.66 5.60 -11.74
N THR A 86 1.55 4.71 -10.77
CA THR A 86 2.38 3.50 -10.68
C THR A 86 2.16 2.58 -11.88
N GLY A 87 0.90 2.48 -12.36
CA GLY A 87 0.57 1.76 -13.58
C GLY A 87 1.35 2.26 -14.80
N ILE A 88 1.45 3.59 -14.97
CA ILE A 88 2.24 4.20 -16.04
C ILE A 88 3.73 3.88 -15.89
N CYS A 89 4.28 3.92 -14.67
CA CYS A 89 5.67 3.56 -14.42
C CYS A 89 5.95 2.11 -14.83
N PHE A 90 5.11 1.18 -14.39
CA PHE A 90 5.27 -0.23 -14.72
C PHE A 90 5.01 -0.52 -16.21
N ASP A 91 4.09 0.18 -16.88
CA ASP A 91 3.89 0.07 -18.31
C ASP A 91 5.14 0.48 -19.10
N LYS A 92 5.81 1.54 -18.67
CA LYS A 92 7.10 1.94 -19.26
C LYS A 92 8.17 0.88 -19.07
N LEU A 93 8.26 0.30 -17.87
CA LEU A 93 9.25 -0.73 -17.54
C LEU A 93 8.96 -2.05 -18.27
N SER A 94 7.70 -2.41 -18.47
CA SER A 94 7.30 -3.65 -19.15
C SER A 94 7.77 -3.72 -20.60
N ARG A 95 8.08 -2.59 -21.21
CA ARG A 95 8.59 -2.52 -22.60
C ARG A 95 9.91 -3.28 -22.82
N ILE A 96 10.60 -3.64 -21.74
CA ILE A 96 11.76 -4.55 -21.84
C ILE A 96 11.38 -5.90 -22.45
N PHE A 97 10.13 -6.35 -22.26
CA PHE A 97 9.63 -7.61 -22.83
C PHE A 97 9.18 -7.47 -24.29
N ASP A 98 8.98 -6.25 -24.77
CA ASP A 98 8.60 -5.97 -26.17
C ASP A 98 9.81 -5.96 -27.11
N GLY A 99 11.02 -6.11 -26.56
CA GLY A 99 12.26 -6.13 -27.33
C GLY A 99 12.27 -7.26 -28.36
N ARG A 100 12.45 -6.90 -29.65
CA ARG A 100 12.62 -7.89 -30.70
C ARG A 100 14.00 -8.52 -30.60
N ASN A 101 14.05 -9.86 -30.47
CA ASN A 101 15.26 -10.66 -30.39
C ASN A 101 16.18 -10.29 -29.22
N PRO A 102 15.77 -10.54 -27.95
CA PRO A 102 16.69 -10.40 -26.83
C PRO A 102 17.87 -11.35 -27.03
N ALA A 103 19.08 -10.80 -27.06
CA ALA A 103 20.29 -11.61 -27.19
C ALA A 103 20.72 -12.09 -25.79
N PHE A 104 20.68 -13.40 -25.56
CA PHE A 104 21.28 -14.03 -24.39
C PHE A 104 22.64 -14.59 -24.78
N ASN A 105 23.69 -14.17 -24.10
CA ASN A 105 25.04 -14.64 -24.39
C ASN A 105 25.49 -15.62 -23.29
N TYR A 106 25.32 -16.91 -23.56
CA TYR A 106 25.80 -17.97 -22.70
C TYR A 106 27.13 -18.48 -23.20
N GLN A 107 28.10 -18.64 -22.30
CA GLN A 107 29.40 -19.22 -22.61
C GLN A 107 29.39 -20.70 -22.21
N PHE A 108 29.40 -21.58 -23.18
CA PHE A 108 29.52 -23.01 -23.00
C PHE A 108 30.87 -23.47 -23.55
N MET A 109 31.37 -24.60 -23.04
CA MET A 109 32.60 -25.21 -23.53
C MET A 109 32.40 -25.80 -24.93
N GLU A 110 31.20 -26.31 -25.23
CA GLU A 110 30.84 -26.97 -26.47
C GLU A 110 29.61 -26.32 -27.10
N SER A 111 29.57 -26.19 -28.42
CA SER A 111 28.48 -25.56 -29.14
C SER A 111 27.15 -26.33 -29.00
N GLU A 112 27.23 -27.68 -28.94
CA GLU A 112 26.03 -28.53 -28.76
C GLU A 112 25.33 -28.25 -27.42
N GLN A 113 26.08 -28.01 -26.36
CA GLN A 113 25.53 -27.65 -25.04
C GLN A 113 24.75 -26.34 -25.11
N ARG A 114 25.18 -25.40 -25.94
CA ARG A 114 24.46 -24.13 -26.12
C ARG A 114 23.10 -24.33 -26.79
N ASP A 115 23.07 -25.14 -27.85
CA ASP A 115 21.86 -25.36 -28.62
C ASP A 115 20.83 -26.18 -27.82
N ASP A 116 21.30 -27.19 -27.05
CA ASP A 116 20.47 -27.95 -26.11
C ASP A 116 19.90 -27.03 -24.98
N TRP A 117 20.73 -26.13 -24.43
CA TRP A 117 20.30 -25.18 -23.43
C TRP A 117 19.26 -24.20 -23.98
N GLU A 118 19.49 -23.64 -25.18
CA GLU A 118 18.56 -22.69 -25.78
C GLU A 118 17.20 -23.36 -26.08
N TYR A 119 17.23 -24.60 -26.58
CA TYR A 119 16.02 -25.40 -26.74
C TYR A 119 15.29 -25.63 -25.41
N TYR A 120 16.02 -26.04 -24.38
CA TYR A 120 15.46 -26.28 -23.04
C TYR A 120 14.85 -25.04 -22.46
N ARG A 121 15.57 -23.93 -22.51
CA ARG A 121 15.13 -22.63 -21.99
C ARG A 121 13.84 -22.13 -22.64
N GLN A 122 13.74 -22.25 -23.96
CA GLN A 122 12.59 -21.75 -24.72
C GLN A 122 11.40 -22.71 -24.68
N ASN A 123 11.62 -24.02 -24.78
CA ASN A 123 10.56 -24.98 -25.03
C ASN A 123 10.16 -25.80 -23.79
N VAL A 124 11.07 -26.04 -22.87
CA VAL A 124 10.82 -26.82 -21.65
C VAL A 124 10.53 -25.91 -20.47
N LEU A 125 11.45 -24.99 -20.15
CA LEU A 125 11.26 -24.01 -19.09
C LEU A 125 10.25 -22.94 -19.47
N ARG A 126 10.18 -22.54 -20.74
CA ARG A 126 9.40 -21.40 -21.23
C ARG A 126 9.76 -20.10 -20.45
N GLU A 127 11.06 -19.93 -20.19
CA GLU A 127 11.59 -18.86 -19.34
C GLU A 127 11.09 -17.47 -19.73
N PRO A 128 11.03 -17.06 -21.01
CA PRO A 128 10.52 -15.74 -21.38
C PRO A 128 9.08 -15.50 -20.93
N GLU A 129 8.25 -16.55 -20.98
CA GLU A 129 6.84 -16.45 -20.52
C GLU A 129 6.74 -16.36 -19.00
N ILE A 130 7.61 -17.07 -18.27
CA ILE A 130 7.66 -17.00 -16.80
C ILE A 130 7.95 -15.57 -16.36
N TRP A 131 8.97 -14.93 -16.96
CA TRP A 131 9.38 -13.58 -16.57
C TRP A 131 8.41 -12.50 -17.01
N SER A 132 7.87 -12.58 -18.23
CA SER A 132 6.92 -11.59 -18.74
C SER A 132 5.52 -11.67 -18.12
N SER A 133 5.19 -12.79 -17.49
CA SER A 133 3.90 -13.00 -16.81
C SER A 133 4.07 -12.95 -15.29
N LYS A 134 4.25 -14.11 -14.66
CA LYS A 134 4.26 -14.26 -13.22
C LYS A 134 5.41 -13.52 -12.54
N GLY A 135 6.61 -13.56 -13.13
CA GLY A 135 7.77 -12.80 -12.62
C GLY A 135 7.50 -11.30 -12.62
N TRP A 136 6.83 -10.80 -13.67
CA TRP A 136 6.45 -9.40 -13.78
C TRP A 136 5.45 -8.96 -12.70
N GLU A 137 4.44 -9.80 -12.41
CA GLU A 137 3.49 -9.51 -11.33
C GLU A 137 4.19 -9.44 -9.96
N TYR A 138 5.10 -10.38 -9.67
CA TYR A 138 5.88 -10.34 -8.44
C TYR A 138 6.83 -9.13 -8.37
N PHE A 139 7.41 -8.74 -9.48
CA PHE A 139 8.26 -7.55 -9.55
C PHE A 139 7.52 -6.26 -9.20
N LYS A 140 6.25 -6.14 -9.58
CA LYS A 140 5.44 -4.96 -9.29
C LYS A 140 5.15 -4.79 -7.80
N THR A 141 4.77 -5.86 -7.12
CA THR A 141 4.16 -5.78 -5.78
C THR A 141 4.77 -6.71 -4.74
N GLU A 142 5.53 -7.73 -5.16
CA GLU A 142 6.09 -8.78 -4.30
C GLU A 142 7.62 -8.85 -4.36
N ILE A 143 8.28 -7.69 -4.42
CA ILE A 143 9.71 -7.57 -4.69
C ILE A 143 10.59 -8.30 -3.65
N ASN A 144 10.12 -8.45 -2.41
CA ASN A 144 10.82 -9.13 -1.34
C ASN A 144 10.58 -10.65 -1.30
N SER A 145 9.93 -11.21 -2.32
CA SER A 145 9.69 -12.65 -2.41
C SER A 145 10.99 -13.43 -2.59
N VAL A 146 10.94 -14.68 -2.19
CA VAL A 146 12.01 -15.66 -2.44
C VAL A 146 11.58 -16.56 -3.59
N LEU A 147 12.39 -16.64 -4.63
CA LEU A 147 12.22 -17.60 -5.72
C LEU A 147 12.85 -18.93 -5.30
N ILE A 148 12.04 -19.98 -5.34
CA ILE A 148 12.46 -21.34 -5.07
C ILE A 148 12.29 -22.15 -6.36
N VAL A 149 13.30 -22.95 -6.66
CA VAL A 149 13.31 -23.85 -7.82
C VAL A 149 13.46 -25.28 -7.31
N ASP A 150 12.58 -26.16 -7.74
CA ASP A 150 12.60 -27.56 -7.33
C ASP A 150 12.24 -28.48 -8.50
N LEU A 151 12.55 -29.75 -8.36
CA LEU A 151 12.23 -30.78 -9.33
C LEU A 151 11.15 -31.70 -8.78
N PRO A 152 10.18 -32.12 -9.62
CA PRO A 152 9.18 -33.10 -9.17
C PRO A 152 9.86 -34.42 -8.82
N THR A 153 9.38 -35.08 -7.78
CA THR A 153 9.89 -36.38 -7.30
C THR A 153 9.71 -37.47 -8.34
N GLU A 154 8.63 -37.39 -9.11
CA GLU A 154 8.32 -38.30 -10.20
C GLU A 154 8.37 -37.51 -11.52
N GLN A 155 9.19 -37.97 -12.45
CA GLN A 155 9.26 -37.42 -13.80
C GLN A 155 8.77 -38.48 -14.79
N ASP A 156 8.08 -38.03 -15.83
CA ASP A 156 7.66 -38.93 -16.90
C ASP A 156 8.92 -39.48 -17.61
N ALA A 157 9.01 -40.81 -17.71
CA ALA A 157 10.11 -41.47 -18.40
C ALA A 157 10.21 -41.07 -19.88
N ALA A 158 9.14 -40.51 -20.45
CA ALA A 158 9.14 -39.99 -21.82
C ALA A 158 9.78 -38.58 -21.92
N ASP A 159 9.97 -37.88 -20.83
CA ASP A 159 10.57 -36.55 -20.83
C ASP A 159 12.12 -36.69 -20.93
N LYS A 160 12.67 -36.25 -22.04
CA LYS A 160 14.12 -36.22 -22.26
C LYS A 160 14.84 -35.30 -21.22
N TYR A 161 14.18 -34.25 -20.80
CA TYR A 161 14.73 -33.25 -19.89
C TYR A 161 13.88 -33.13 -18.63
N PRO A 162 14.48 -32.90 -17.46
CA PRO A 162 13.76 -32.63 -16.24
C PRO A 162 12.97 -31.33 -16.37
N ARG A 163 11.76 -31.32 -15.80
CA ARG A 163 10.89 -30.14 -15.79
C ARG A 163 10.82 -29.56 -14.38
N PRO A 164 11.71 -28.61 -14.04
CA PRO A 164 11.66 -27.95 -12.75
C PRO A 164 10.40 -27.11 -12.65
N TYR A 165 9.90 -26.95 -11.44
CA TYR A 165 8.86 -25.98 -11.13
C TYR A 165 9.42 -24.84 -10.31
N PHE A 166 8.84 -23.66 -10.55
CA PHE A 166 9.21 -22.41 -9.87
C PHE A 166 8.06 -21.98 -9.01
N TYR A 167 8.35 -21.57 -7.78
CA TYR A 167 7.36 -20.87 -6.99
C TYR A 167 7.99 -19.68 -6.27
N TRP A 168 7.22 -18.61 -6.20
CA TRP A 168 7.57 -17.41 -5.45
C TRP A 168 6.98 -17.53 -4.07
N LEU A 169 7.82 -17.53 -3.07
CA LEU A 169 7.45 -17.55 -1.67
C LEU A 169 7.30 -16.10 -1.20
N PRO A 170 6.10 -15.63 -0.83
CA PRO A 170 5.92 -14.31 -0.24
C PRO A 170 6.74 -14.17 1.04
N ILE A 171 7.30 -12.97 1.27
CA ILE A 171 8.14 -12.71 2.45
C ILE A 171 7.38 -12.93 3.77
N GLU A 172 6.06 -12.77 3.77
CA GLU A 172 5.17 -13.00 4.92
C GLU A 172 5.16 -14.46 5.38
N GLN A 173 5.49 -15.40 4.49
CA GLN A 173 5.59 -16.83 4.82
C GLN A 173 6.97 -17.21 5.35
N VAL A 174 7.99 -16.37 5.17
CA VAL A 174 9.35 -16.64 5.64
C VAL A 174 9.44 -16.44 7.15
N ILE A 175 9.89 -17.49 7.86
CA ILE A 175 10.11 -17.43 9.31
C ILE A 175 11.50 -16.87 9.61
N THR A 176 12.52 -17.44 8.96
CA THR A 176 13.91 -17.00 9.10
C THR A 176 14.75 -17.59 7.96
N PHE A 177 15.92 -17.02 7.71
CA PHE A 177 16.86 -17.46 6.68
C PHE A 177 18.29 -17.08 7.08
N ASP A 178 19.25 -17.67 6.39
CA ASP A 178 20.64 -17.20 6.38
C ASP A 178 21.10 -17.01 4.93
N ALA A 179 21.55 -15.79 4.63
CA ALA A 179 22.07 -15.43 3.33
C ALA A 179 23.43 -14.76 3.50
N ASP A 180 24.31 -15.00 2.56
CA ASP A 180 25.59 -14.31 2.49
C ASP A 180 25.35 -12.82 2.18
N PRO A 181 25.80 -11.89 3.02
CA PRO A 181 25.49 -10.46 2.88
C PRO A 181 26.13 -9.81 1.66
N VAL A 182 27.15 -10.43 1.07
CA VAL A 182 27.88 -9.90 -0.09
C VAL A 182 27.31 -10.44 -1.39
N THR A 183 27.08 -11.76 -1.43
CA THR A 183 26.64 -12.45 -2.65
C THR A 183 25.13 -12.63 -2.74
N GLY A 184 24.39 -12.47 -1.63
CA GLY A 184 22.97 -12.76 -1.54
C GLY A 184 22.60 -14.24 -1.66
N VAL A 185 23.60 -15.14 -1.66
CA VAL A 185 23.38 -16.58 -1.76
C VAL A 185 22.81 -17.10 -0.45
N MET A 186 21.64 -17.72 -0.51
CA MET A 186 21.03 -18.36 0.66
C MET A 186 21.78 -19.64 1.01
N ARG A 187 22.05 -19.82 2.32
CA ARG A 187 22.59 -21.05 2.88
C ARG A 187 21.48 -21.97 3.35
N TRP A 188 20.38 -21.39 3.84
CA TRP A 188 19.17 -22.10 4.19
C TRP A 188 18.00 -21.11 4.36
N ILE A 189 16.79 -21.64 4.27
CA ILE A 189 15.55 -20.89 4.49
C ILE A 189 14.53 -21.77 5.24
N ILE A 190 13.82 -21.17 6.17
CA ILE A 190 12.72 -21.78 6.93
C ILE A 190 11.47 -20.95 6.71
N PHE A 191 10.39 -21.57 6.26
CA PHE A 191 9.15 -20.88 5.92
C PHE A 191 7.90 -21.72 6.22
N LYS A 192 6.78 -21.05 6.37
CA LYS A 192 5.47 -21.70 6.45
C LYS A 192 5.02 -22.13 5.07
N GLN A 193 4.83 -23.41 4.86
CA GLN A 193 4.24 -23.92 3.65
C GLN A 193 2.72 -23.71 3.65
N ASP A 194 2.11 -23.91 4.83
CA ASP A 194 0.73 -23.60 5.17
C ASP A 194 0.60 -23.44 6.69
N ASP A 195 -0.63 -23.34 7.20
CA ASP A 195 -0.91 -23.14 8.63
C ASP A 195 -0.48 -24.33 9.52
N LYS A 196 -0.19 -25.49 8.93
CA LYS A 196 0.11 -26.75 9.65
C LYS A 196 1.50 -27.27 9.35
N ARG A 197 2.22 -26.70 8.41
CA ARG A 197 3.49 -27.24 7.93
C ARG A 197 4.56 -26.16 7.80
N ILE A 198 5.74 -26.49 8.27
CA ILE A 198 6.95 -25.69 8.14
C ILE A 198 7.92 -26.44 7.22
N ALA A 199 8.39 -25.77 6.18
CA ALA A 199 9.41 -26.29 5.29
C ALA A 199 10.78 -25.68 5.59
N VAL A 200 11.80 -26.47 5.37
CA VAL A 200 13.21 -26.09 5.54
C VAL A 200 13.97 -26.56 4.30
N ILE A 201 14.66 -25.64 3.65
CA ILE A 201 15.56 -25.95 2.53
C ILE A 201 16.96 -25.49 2.90
N ASP A 202 17.91 -26.35 2.75
CA ASP A 202 19.33 -26.05 2.91
C ASP A 202 20.12 -26.53 1.66
N ASP A 203 21.44 -26.63 1.73
CA ASP A 203 22.30 -27.04 0.64
C ASP A 203 22.28 -28.55 0.32
N GLU A 204 21.68 -29.35 1.20
CA GLU A 204 21.62 -30.81 1.06
C GLU A 204 20.19 -31.33 0.89
N ARG A 205 19.20 -30.72 1.59
CA ARG A 205 17.90 -31.32 1.80
C ARG A 205 16.73 -30.35 1.72
N TYR A 206 15.59 -30.88 1.27
CA TYR A 206 14.27 -30.32 1.45
C TYR A 206 13.52 -31.13 2.53
N ARG A 207 13.10 -30.46 3.61
CA ARG A 207 12.41 -31.11 4.73
C ARG A 207 11.11 -30.40 5.07
N VAL A 208 10.08 -31.16 5.35
CA VAL A 208 8.78 -30.63 5.80
C VAL A 208 8.43 -31.23 7.16
N PHE A 209 8.05 -30.39 8.07
CA PHE A 209 7.64 -30.74 9.42
C PHE A 209 6.20 -30.29 9.67
N THR A 210 5.51 -30.95 10.61
CA THR A 210 4.29 -30.38 11.17
C THR A 210 4.63 -29.11 11.96
N GLU A 211 3.72 -28.12 11.91
CA GLU A 211 3.79 -26.98 12.82
C GLU A 211 3.24 -27.38 14.20
N LYS A 212 3.94 -27.02 15.25
CA LYS A 212 3.52 -27.25 16.64
C LYS A 212 3.95 -26.09 17.52
N ASP A 213 2.98 -25.35 18.03
CA ASP A 213 3.21 -24.21 18.96
C ASP A 213 4.24 -23.18 18.44
N GLY A 214 4.19 -22.85 17.17
CA GLY A 214 5.12 -21.92 16.54
C GLY A 214 6.50 -22.50 16.19
N ASN A 215 6.68 -23.83 16.30
CA ASN A 215 7.95 -24.50 16.00
C ASN A 215 7.71 -25.78 15.19
N ILE A 216 8.78 -26.49 14.83
CA ILE A 216 8.67 -27.77 14.13
C ILE A 216 8.27 -28.90 15.09
N GLY A 217 7.32 -29.73 14.65
CA GLY A 217 6.92 -30.99 15.26
C GLY A 217 7.52 -32.22 14.57
N ASP A 218 6.66 -33.13 14.11
CA ASP A 218 7.06 -34.36 13.46
C ASP A 218 7.57 -34.12 12.02
N LEU A 219 8.60 -34.87 11.62
CA LEU A 219 9.13 -34.85 10.27
C LEU A 219 8.18 -35.58 9.32
N LEU A 220 7.69 -34.90 8.30
CA LEU A 220 6.78 -35.46 7.28
C LEU A 220 7.51 -35.87 5.98
N ILE A 221 8.44 -35.04 5.55
CA ILE A 221 9.23 -35.24 4.32
C ILE A 221 10.69 -34.97 4.63
N ASP A 222 11.58 -35.81 4.15
CA ASP A 222 13.03 -35.63 4.15
C ASP A 222 13.57 -36.10 2.81
N SER A 223 13.82 -35.16 1.92
CA SER A 223 14.25 -35.43 0.54
C SER A 223 15.62 -34.80 0.28
N PRO A 224 16.69 -35.56 0.04
CA PRO A 224 17.95 -35.02 -0.44
C PRO A 224 17.77 -34.54 -1.89
N HIS A 225 18.38 -33.39 -2.23
CA HIS A 225 18.34 -32.86 -3.60
C HIS A 225 19.70 -32.86 -4.29
N ASP A 226 20.80 -33.16 -3.60
CA ASP A 226 22.15 -33.33 -4.11
C ASP A 226 22.68 -32.16 -5.01
N LEU A 227 22.13 -30.97 -4.88
CA LEU A 227 22.50 -29.80 -5.67
C LEU A 227 23.82 -29.16 -5.18
N GLY A 228 24.17 -29.35 -3.90
CA GLY A 228 25.35 -28.73 -3.27
C GLY A 228 25.18 -27.21 -3.02
N TYR A 229 23.97 -26.68 -3.18
CA TYR A 229 23.56 -25.31 -2.85
C TYR A 229 22.08 -25.26 -2.55
N THR A 230 21.64 -24.26 -1.79
CA THR A 230 20.23 -24.05 -1.48
C THR A 230 19.49 -23.53 -2.72
N PRO A 231 18.49 -24.25 -3.26
CA PRO A 231 17.74 -23.84 -4.46
C PRO A 231 16.70 -22.75 -4.17
N ALA A 232 17.10 -21.75 -3.40
CA ALA A 232 16.29 -20.61 -3.01
C ALA A 232 17.13 -19.33 -3.10
N ARG A 233 16.54 -18.25 -3.63
CA ARG A 233 17.17 -16.94 -3.71
C ARG A 233 16.13 -15.84 -3.56
N PHE A 234 16.56 -14.68 -3.05
CA PHE A 234 15.72 -13.50 -3.22
C PHE A 234 15.44 -13.27 -4.70
N PHE A 235 14.20 -13.03 -5.01
CA PHE A 235 13.73 -12.78 -6.37
C PHE A 235 14.43 -11.57 -7.00
N TRP A 236 14.68 -10.53 -6.20
CA TRP A 236 15.32 -9.30 -6.62
C TRP A 236 16.60 -9.04 -5.84
N ASN A 237 17.60 -8.45 -6.46
CA ASN A 237 18.92 -8.27 -5.83
C ASN A 237 19.16 -6.86 -5.28
N GLU A 238 18.51 -5.85 -5.85
CA GLU A 238 18.68 -4.47 -5.39
C GLU A 238 18.18 -4.32 -3.96
N ALA A 239 19.03 -3.77 -3.09
CA ALA A 239 18.70 -3.58 -1.68
C ALA A 239 18.30 -2.11 -1.41
N ILE A 240 17.43 -1.89 -0.42
CA ILE A 240 17.06 -0.55 0.02
C ILE A 240 18.31 0.24 0.45
N SER A 241 19.25 -0.43 1.12
CA SER A 241 20.50 0.19 1.54
C SER A 241 21.59 -0.87 1.74
N LEU A 242 22.86 -0.43 1.73
CA LEU A 242 23.99 -1.29 2.06
C LEU A 242 23.95 -1.87 3.48
N ARG A 243 23.22 -1.21 4.40
CA ARG A 243 23.04 -1.68 5.78
C ARG A 243 21.94 -2.73 5.92
N GLU A 244 21.06 -2.79 4.93
CA GLU A 244 19.92 -3.70 4.90
C GLU A 244 19.85 -4.48 3.58
N PRO A 245 20.84 -5.32 3.29
CA PRO A 245 20.98 -6.01 2.01
C PRO A 245 19.85 -7.02 1.74
N ASP A 246 19.17 -7.45 2.80
CA ASP A 246 18.10 -8.44 2.74
C ASP A 246 16.71 -7.81 2.54
N VAL A 247 16.58 -6.49 2.58
CA VAL A 247 15.35 -5.77 2.24
C VAL A 247 15.49 -5.22 0.83
N LYS A 248 14.61 -5.65 -0.08
CA LYS A 248 14.74 -5.36 -1.51
C LYS A 248 13.99 -4.10 -1.91
N ALA A 249 14.67 -3.28 -2.73
CA ALA A 249 14.14 -2.04 -3.25
C ALA A 249 13.29 -2.29 -4.51
N SER A 250 12.09 -1.75 -4.54
CA SER A 250 11.29 -1.63 -5.76
C SER A 250 11.71 -0.38 -6.54
N PRO A 251 11.46 -0.32 -7.85
CA PRO A 251 11.56 0.93 -8.62
C PRO A 251 10.75 2.08 -8.03
N LEU A 252 9.73 1.78 -7.23
CA LEU A 252 8.88 2.77 -6.57
C LEU A 252 9.43 3.22 -5.20
N THR A 253 10.48 2.59 -4.67
CA THR A 253 10.95 2.82 -3.29
C THR A 253 11.25 4.29 -3.00
N GLU A 254 11.98 4.94 -3.90
CA GLU A 254 12.36 6.36 -3.75
C GLU A 254 11.18 7.32 -3.95
N GLN A 255 10.11 6.85 -4.56
CA GLN A 255 8.92 7.65 -4.89
C GLN A 255 7.80 7.55 -3.86
N LEU A 256 7.90 6.66 -2.87
CA LEU A 256 6.82 6.39 -1.91
C LEU A 256 6.38 7.64 -1.15
N GLU A 257 7.31 8.49 -0.72
CA GLU A 257 6.98 9.76 -0.05
C GLU A 257 6.28 10.73 -1.01
N SER A 258 6.76 10.85 -2.24
CA SER A 258 6.12 11.67 -3.27
C SER A 258 4.70 11.19 -3.59
N MET A 259 4.47 9.88 -3.53
CA MET A 259 3.15 9.28 -3.72
C MET A 259 2.19 9.61 -2.58
N ASP A 260 2.65 9.60 -1.32
CA ASP A 260 1.85 10.03 -0.17
C ASP A 260 1.42 11.50 -0.32
N TRP A 261 2.34 12.39 -0.69
CA TRP A 261 2.04 13.78 -0.95
C TRP A 261 1.11 13.99 -2.16
N TYR A 262 1.34 13.26 -3.26
CA TYR A 262 0.44 13.29 -4.41
C TYR A 262 -0.99 12.90 -4.03
N LEU A 263 -1.15 11.83 -3.25
CA LEU A 263 -2.46 11.38 -2.78
C LEU A 263 -3.11 12.43 -1.87
N PHE A 264 -2.34 13.06 -0.98
CA PHE A 264 -2.81 14.15 -0.13
C PHE A 264 -3.32 15.33 -0.95
N TYR A 265 -2.55 15.82 -1.92
CA TYR A 265 -2.96 16.94 -2.78
C TYR A 265 -4.17 16.59 -3.65
N HIS A 266 -4.22 15.38 -4.19
CA HIS A 266 -5.35 14.92 -4.97
C HIS A 266 -6.68 14.96 -4.18
N ILE A 267 -6.68 14.51 -2.94
CA ILE A 267 -7.87 14.52 -2.09
C ILE A 267 -8.19 15.94 -1.63
N SER A 268 -7.17 16.73 -1.27
CA SER A 268 -7.33 18.13 -0.87
C SER A 268 -7.91 18.98 -2.00
N LYS A 269 -7.49 18.76 -3.23
CA LYS A 269 -8.08 19.40 -4.41
C LYS A 269 -9.56 19.08 -4.55
N ARG A 270 -9.96 17.79 -4.40
CA ARG A 270 -11.38 17.42 -4.43
C ARG A 270 -12.19 18.15 -3.36
N HIS A 271 -11.61 18.38 -2.19
CA HIS A 271 -12.24 19.17 -1.16
C HIS A 271 -12.43 20.65 -1.58
N LEU A 272 -11.41 21.26 -2.19
CA LEU A 272 -11.50 22.62 -2.72
C LEU A 272 -12.48 22.72 -3.89
N ASP A 273 -12.51 21.73 -4.78
CA ASP A 273 -13.45 21.67 -5.91
C ASP A 273 -14.92 21.66 -5.43
N MET A 274 -15.19 21.03 -4.29
CA MET A 274 -16.53 21.07 -3.68
C MET A 274 -16.94 22.49 -3.28
N TYR A 275 -16.03 23.28 -2.70
CA TYR A 275 -16.31 24.68 -2.36
C TYR A 275 -16.39 25.56 -3.60
N GLY A 276 -15.62 25.26 -4.63
CA GLY A 276 -15.70 25.94 -5.91
C GLY A 276 -17.03 25.70 -6.63
N SER A 277 -17.55 24.46 -6.56
CA SER A 277 -18.83 24.06 -7.17
C SER A 277 -20.05 24.49 -6.35
N TYR A 278 -19.90 24.54 -5.04
CA TYR A 278 -20.96 24.91 -4.10
C TYR A 278 -20.44 25.99 -3.13
N PRO A 279 -20.38 27.24 -3.56
CA PRO A 279 -19.81 28.32 -2.76
C PRO A 279 -20.60 28.55 -1.48
N ILE A 280 -19.90 29.08 -0.47
CA ILE A 280 -20.51 29.52 0.78
C ILE A 280 -21.04 30.93 0.58
N TYR A 281 -22.24 31.19 1.04
CA TYR A 281 -22.79 32.53 1.10
C TYR A 281 -22.65 33.08 2.49
N SER A 282 -22.35 34.36 2.62
CA SER A 282 -22.40 35.09 3.89
C SER A 282 -23.33 36.26 3.77
N GLY A 283 -24.01 36.57 4.84
CA GLY A 283 -24.91 37.70 4.92
C GLY A 283 -25.09 38.17 6.36
N TYR A 284 -25.62 39.38 6.51
CA TYR A 284 -25.91 39.87 7.86
C TYR A 284 -27.05 39.08 8.48
N GLU A 285 -26.96 38.86 9.78
CA GLU A 285 -28.01 38.25 10.59
C GLU A 285 -29.28 39.04 10.48
N GLN A 286 -30.36 38.37 10.09
CA GLN A 286 -31.72 38.96 10.11
C GLN A 286 -32.45 38.40 11.32
N SER A 287 -32.96 39.29 12.16
CA SER A 287 -33.81 38.88 13.26
C SER A 287 -34.98 38.06 12.73
N CYS A 288 -35.12 36.85 13.22
CA CYS A 288 -36.26 36.00 12.87
C CYS A 288 -37.47 36.41 13.75
N ASP A 289 -38.54 36.78 13.09
CA ASP A 289 -39.81 37.16 13.73
C ASP A 289 -40.75 35.98 14.00
N PHE A 290 -40.21 34.75 13.97
CA PHE A 290 -41.03 33.58 14.24
C PHE A 290 -41.52 33.59 15.70
N SER A 291 -42.83 33.57 15.83
CA SER A 291 -43.53 33.35 17.09
C SER A 291 -44.72 32.43 16.82
N ASN A 292 -44.84 31.37 17.58
CA ASN A 292 -45.98 30.48 17.53
C ASN A 292 -47.05 30.97 18.48
N ALA A 293 -48.18 31.41 17.92
CA ALA A 293 -49.29 31.98 18.69
C ALA A 293 -49.97 30.98 19.65
N GLU A 294 -49.91 29.67 19.35
CA GLU A 294 -50.57 28.63 20.14
C GLU A 294 -49.80 28.30 21.43
N ASN A 295 -48.51 28.14 21.36
CA ASN A 295 -47.68 27.72 22.50
C ASN A 295 -46.76 28.85 23.02
N GLY A 296 -46.63 29.94 22.24
CA GLY A 296 -45.82 31.11 22.56
C GLY A 296 -44.32 30.87 22.43
N ASP A 297 -43.92 29.85 21.69
CA ASP A 297 -42.53 29.60 21.35
C ASP A 297 -42.06 30.69 20.38
N TYR A 298 -40.81 31.13 20.53
CA TYR A 298 -40.19 32.11 19.65
C TYR A 298 -38.79 31.71 19.24
N CYS A 299 -38.34 32.27 18.13
CA CYS A 299 -37.01 32.05 17.64
C CYS A 299 -35.97 32.90 18.34
N ASP A 300 -34.87 32.28 18.75
CA ASP A 300 -33.65 32.94 19.20
C ASP A 300 -32.44 32.29 18.56
N GLY A 301 -31.75 32.98 17.67
CA GLY A 301 -30.57 32.51 16.98
C GLY A 301 -30.73 31.20 16.20
N GLY A 302 -31.93 30.97 15.61
CA GLY A 302 -32.20 29.76 14.82
C GLY A 302 -32.72 28.55 15.61
N PHE A 303 -32.91 28.68 16.92
CA PHE A 303 -33.47 27.66 17.80
C PHE A 303 -34.77 28.16 18.46
N LEU A 304 -35.59 27.22 18.86
CA LEU A 304 -36.86 27.56 19.56
C LEU A 304 -36.64 27.73 21.05
N LYS A 305 -37.22 28.81 21.59
CA LYS A 305 -37.36 29.03 23.02
C LYS A 305 -38.84 29.01 23.41
N ASP A 306 -39.11 28.51 24.60
CA ASP A 306 -40.44 28.56 25.23
C ASP A 306 -40.75 29.97 25.79
N LYS A 307 -41.98 30.18 26.25
CA LYS A 307 -42.42 31.44 26.89
C LYS A 307 -41.55 31.88 28.08
N GLN A 308 -40.83 30.92 28.69
CA GLN A 308 -39.96 31.17 29.82
C GLN A 308 -38.51 31.47 29.40
N GLY A 309 -38.22 31.49 28.08
CA GLY A 309 -36.92 31.79 27.56
C GLY A 309 -35.93 30.58 27.59
N ARG A 310 -36.42 29.36 27.82
CA ARG A 310 -35.59 28.13 27.81
C ARG A 310 -35.60 27.52 26.41
N TYR A 311 -34.44 27.03 25.97
CA TYR A 311 -34.34 26.33 24.71
C TYR A 311 -35.12 25.01 24.74
N LYS A 312 -35.88 24.75 23.68
CA LYS A 312 -36.58 23.49 23.48
C LYS A 312 -35.65 22.42 22.96
N LEU A 313 -35.86 21.20 23.41
CA LEU A 313 -35.12 20.03 22.98
C LEU A 313 -36.08 19.07 22.26
N ASP A 314 -35.59 18.41 21.22
CA ASP A 314 -36.31 17.33 20.55
C ASP A 314 -36.32 16.05 21.41
N GLN A 315 -36.92 14.97 20.88
CA GLN A 315 -36.99 13.67 21.58
C GLN A 315 -35.62 13.03 21.82
N ALA A 316 -34.57 13.45 21.09
CA ALA A 316 -33.21 12.99 21.23
C ALA A 316 -32.37 13.91 22.17
N GLY A 317 -32.96 14.95 22.75
CA GLY A 317 -32.26 15.91 23.60
C GLY A 317 -31.42 16.93 22.83
N ILE A 318 -31.67 17.10 21.54
CA ILE A 318 -31.01 18.09 20.68
C ILE A 318 -31.85 19.36 20.61
N LEU A 319 -31.19 20.53 20.53
CA LEU A 319 -31.87 21.82 20.42
C LEU A 319 -32.81 21.84 19.21
N GLU A 320 -34.09 22.13 19.45
CA GLU A 320 -35.12 22.19 18.41
C GLU A 320 -34.91 23.43 17.53
N ARG A 321 -34.81 23.23 16.22
CA ARG A 321 -34.55 24.30 15.26
C ARG A 321 -35.82 25.08 14.94
N CYS A 322 -35.66 26.38 14.70
CA CYS A 322 -36.74 27.23 14.23
C CYS A 322 -37.24 26.78 12.84
N PRO A 323 -38.54 26.55 12.63
CA PRO A 323 -39.08 26.12 11.35
C PRO A 323 -38.94 27.18 10.25
N LYS A 324 -38.79 28.48 10.63
CA LYS A 324 -38.63 29.58 9.67
C LYS A 324 -37.21 29.85 9.25
N CYS A 325 -36.22 29.72 10.15
CA CYS A 325 -34.81 30.05 9.87
C CYS A 325 -33.80 28.95 10.28
N GLY A 326 -34.24 27.89 10.94
CA GLY A 326 -33.36 26.85 11.50
C GLY A 326 -32.65 25.94 10.48
N ASP A 327 -33.07 25.98 9.23
CA ASP A 327 -32.42 25.21 8.16
C ASP A 327 -31.17 25.88 7.56
N LYS A 328 -30.88 27.11 7.99
CA LYS A 328 -29.67 27.80 7.57
C LYS A 328 -28.43 27.14 8.22
N ARG A 329 -27.74 26.31 7.48
CA ARG A 329 -26.51 25.63 7.95
C ARG A 329 -25.35 26.61 8.01
N ILE A 330 -24.73 26.71 9.16
CA ILE A 330 -23.66 27.68 9.45
C ILE A 330 -22.28 27.20 8.91
N ALA A 331 -22.11 25.95 8.55
CA ALA A 331 -20.79 25.46 8.08
C ALA A 331 -20.89 24.33 7.06
N GLY A 332 -20.08 24.41 6.03
CA GLY A 332 -19.95 23.39 4.99
C GLY A 332 -20.18 23.90 3.58
N VAL A 333 -20.03 23.02 2.62
CA VAL A 333 -20.24 23.32 1.20
C VAL A 333 -21.69 23.71 0.94
N GLY A 334 -21.91 24.84 0.28
CA GLY A 334 -23.26 25.37 -0.02
C GLY A 334 -23.98 25.99 1.18
N SER A 335 -23.27 26.28 2.25
CA SER A 335 -23.84 26.87 3.47
C SER A 335 -24.06 28.37 3.35
N PHE A 336 -24.93 28.89 4.27
CA PHE A 336 -25.07 30.31 4.47
C PHE A 336 -24.54 30.67 5.88
N VAL A 337 -23.60 31.62 5.94
CA VAL A 337 -23.02 32.12 7.19
C VAL A 337 -23.68 33.47 7.55
N GLU A 338 -24.33 33.54 8.69
CA GLU A 338 -24.88 34.79 9.23
C GLU A 338 -23.79 35.53 10.01
N ILE A 339 -23.58 36.79 9.67
CA ILE A 339 -22.63 37.68 10.33
C ILE A 339 -23.40 38.63 11.20
N PRO A 340 -23.12 38.79 12.52
CA PRO A 340 -23.78 39.75 13.38
C PRO A 340 -23.63 41.16 12.81
N VAL A 341 -24.69 41.95 12.89
CA VAL A 341 -24.63 43.37 12.52
C VAL A 341 -23.73 44.08 13.54
N PRO A 342 -22.70 44.80 13.10
CA PRO A 342 -21.82 45.51 14.03
C PRO A 342 -22.60 46.58 14.84
N ASP A 343 -22.43 46.57 16.15
CA ASP A 343 -22.94 47.64 17.02
C ASP A 343 -22.06 48.91 16.83
N GLY A 344 -22.69 50.02 16.42
CA GLY A 344 -22.03 51.32 16.35
C GLY A 344 -22.38 52.18 15.14
N ASP A 345 -21.81 53.39 15.07
CA ASP A 345 -22.10 54.43 14.05
C ASP A 345 -21.73 54.06 12.60
N LYS A 346 -21.10 52.95 12.38
CA LYS A 346 -20.80 52.42 11.03
C LYS A 346 -21.87 51.40 10.63
N GLN A 347 -22.97 51.91 10.08
CA GLN A 347 -23.93 50.99 9.44
C GLN A 347 -23.23 50.23 8.28
N PRO A 348 -23.36 48.91 8.24
CA PRO A 348 -22.86 48.13 7.12
C PRO A 348 -23.54 48.55 5.81
N ASP A 349 -22.81 48.49 4.70
CA ASP A 349 -23.39 48.75 3.38
C ASP A 349 -24.40 47.67 3.03
N LEU A 350 -25.67 47.93 3.28
CA LEU A 350 -26.77 47.01 3.03
C LEU A 350 -27.14 46.85 1.54
N ARG A 351 -26.44 47.57 0.63
CA ARG A 351 -26.67 47.40 -0.81
C ARG A 351 -26.33 46.03 -1.32
N ASN A 352 -25.37 45.32 -0.66
CA ASN A 352 -25.03 43.94 -0.93
C ASN A 352 -25.08 43.09 0.35
N PRO A 353 -26.27 42.77 0.83
CA PRO A 353 -26.46 42.09 2.12
C PRO A 353 -25.96 40.64 2.09
N VAL A 354 -25.78 40.05 0.90
CA VAL A 354 -25.30 38.68 0.72
C VAL A 354 -24.04 38.72 -0.11
N GLN A 355 -22.98 38.09 0.40
CA GLN A 355 -21.71 37.94 -0.30
C GLN A 355 -21.44 36.44 -0.56
N MET A 356 -20.93 36.15 -1.74
CA MET A 356 -20.47 34.81 -2.09
C MET A 356 -19.00 34.67 -1.68
N LEU A 357 -18.70 33.73 -0.80
CA LEU A 357 -17.35 33.36 -0.42
C LEU A 357 -16.89 32.25 -1.36
N THR A 358 -16.02 32.59 -2.28
CA THR A 358 -15.41 31.62 -3.21
C THR A 358 -14.02 31.22 -2.74
N VAL A 359 -13.58 30.03 -3.14
CA VAL A 359 -12.19 29.63 -2.95
C VAL A 359 -11.29 30.57 -3.78
N ASP A 360 -10.19 31.00 -3.18
CA ASP A 360 -9.21 31.81 -3.91
C ASP A 360 -8.65 31.00 -5.09
N ARG A 361 -8.67 31.62 -6.27
CA ARG A 361 -8.21 31.00 -7.49
C ARG A 361 -6.74 30.59 -7.42
N ASN A 362 -5.90 31.39 -6.77
CA ASN A 362 -4.48 31.08 -6.63
C ASN A 362 -4.26 29.81 -5.81
N SER A 363 -5.09 29.56 -4.79
CA SER A 363 -5.03 28.33 -3.99
C SER A 363 -5.44 27.11 -4.81
N LEU A 364 -6.42 27.23 -5.70
CA LEU A 364 -6.79 26.14 -6.62
C LEU A 364 -5.69 25.88 -7.63
N ASP A 365 -5.17 26.92 -8.28
CA ASP A 365 -4.11 26.82 -9.29
C ASP A 365 -2.83 26.23 -8.67
N TYR A 366 -2.48 26.62 -7.43
CA TYR A 366 -1.36 26.02 -6.69
C TYR A 366 -1.54 24.51 -6.46
N ASN A 367 -2.72 24.08 -6.00
CA ASN A 367 -2.97 22.64 -5.75
C ASN A 367 -2.91 21.82 -7.04
N VAL A 368 -3.42 22.36 -8.15
CA VAL A 368 -3.33 21.71 -9.47
C VAL A 368 -1.87 21.58 -9.89
N ALA A 369 -1.10 22.68 -9.79
CA ALA A 369 0.30 22.69 -10.18
C ALA A 369 1.15 21.72 -9.36
N GLU A 370 0.92 21.63 -8.02
CA GLU A 370 1.63 20.70 -7.17
C GLU A 370 1.24 19.24 -7.43
N GLU A 371 -0.04 18.95 -7.66
CA GLU A 371 -0.49 17.62 -8.07
C GLU A 371 0.21 17.18 -9.36
N GLU A 372 0.26 18.06 -10.39
CA GLU A 372 0.92 17.78 -11.65
C GLU A 372 2.44 17.64 -11.50
N ARG A 373 3.07 18.49 -10.70
CA ARG A 373 4.52 18.42 -10.42
C ARG A 373 4.89 17.08 -9.77
N LEU A 374 4.15 16.68 -8.74
CA LEU A 374 4.38 15.40 -8.05
C LEU A 374 4.14 14.22 -8.99
N ARG A 375 3.05 14.25 -9.76
CA ARG A 375 2.76 13.23 -10.77
C ARG A 375 3.90 13.07 -11.75
N ASN A 376 4.40 14.17 -12.28
CA ASN A 376 5.50 14.14 -13.25
C ASN A 376 6.79 13.61 -12.61
N ASN A 377 7.13 14.02 -11.39
CA ASN A 377 8.29 13.52 -10.67
C ASN A 377 8.24 12.01 -10.41
N ILE A 378 7.05 11.44 -10.19
CA ILE A 378 6.89 9.99 -9.99
C ILE A 378 7.06 9.22 -11.31
N ILE A 379 6.65 9.80 -12.44
CA ILE A 379 6.66 9.13 -13.75
C ILE A 379 8.03 9.23 -14.44
N THR A 380 8.83 10.26 -14.16
CA THR A 380 10.16 10.45 -14.76
C THR A 380 11.22 9.62 -14.10
#